data_a78369c0d84f8b667b16f3174032e425
#
_entry.id   a78369c0d84f8b667b16f3174032e425
#
_cell.length_a   1.000
_cell.length_b   1.000
_cell.length_c   1.000
_cell.angle_alpha   90.00
_cell.angle_beta   90.00
_cell.angle_gamma   90.00
#
_symmetry.space_group_name_H-M   'P 1'
#
loop_
_entity.id
_entity.type
_entity.pdbx_description
1 polymer ?
#
loop_
_entity_poly.entity_id
_entity_poly.type
_entity_poly.pdbx_seq_one_letter_code
_entity_poly.pdbx_strand_id
1 'polypeptide(L)'
;LKKRGLLLHKVGHGWTGEVLGYETVSWDQNLSPLAPEKQAMAAEIAGKRELWQGSPANTNLCFHCGDAVDSFADLVVEYAKSNPAVDYLHVWLADEYNNVCECEGCRQTTPSDQYVSLLNEIDRRLTAEKLSTRIVFLLYQELLWPPIREKLENPDRFVLMFAPISRTFEASYDFSGSEVPIPAFERNHIVLPTNLQENLAFLRGWQKLFHGDSFVYDYPLGRAHYGDFGYVHIARVISSDIKQLHKMGLDGYISCQELRVTFPNALPNYVMGYTLFDESADPQALIQEYFTAAYGERAEQ
;
A
#
# COMPACT_ATOMS: atom_id res chain seq x y z
N LEU A 1 -0.48 7.39 23.26
CA LEU A 1 -1.19 7.71 22.01
C LEU A 1 -2.68 7.94 22.27
N LYS A 2 -3.42 6.97 22.79
CA LYS A 2 -4.88 7.06 23.08
C LYS A 2 -5.27 8.27 23.93
N LYS A 3 -4.49 8.63 24.98
CA LYS A 3 -4.73 9.83 25.81
C LYS A 3 -4.72 11.14 25.01
N ARG A 4 -4.18 11.15 23.80
CA ARG A 4 -4.13 12.31 22.90
C ARG A 4 -5.13 12.22 21.75
N GLY A 5 -6.07 11.26 21.79
CA GLY A 5 -7.06 11.04 20.73
C GLY A 5 -6.47 10.45 19.45
N LEU A 6 -5.23 9.93 19.48
CA LEU A 6 -4.61 9.34 18.29
C LEU A 6 -5.11 7.92 18.05
N LEU A 7 -5.35 7.59 16.78
CA LEU A 7 -5.69 6.25 16.33
C LEU A 7 -4.39 5.45 16.08
N LEU A 8 -4.43 4.16 16.37
CA LEU A 8 -3.28 3.29 16.23
C LEU A 8 -3.46 2.38 15.02
N HIS A 9 -2.50 2.44 14.10
CA HIS A 9 -2.40 1.56 12.95
C HIS A 9 -1.32 0.49 13.16
N LYS A 10 -1.62 -0.78 12.83
CA LYS A 10 -0.63 -1.84 12.64
C LYS A 10 -0.41 -2.00 11.13
N VAL A 11 0.79 -1.70 10.67
CA VAL A 11 1.17 -1.62 9.26
C VAL A 11 2.27 -2.65 8.95
N GLY A 12 2.29 -3.18 7.76
CA GLY A 12 3.39 -3.99 7.22
C GLY A 12 2.96 -5.29 6.56
N HIS A 13 3.86 -5.82 5.73
CA HIS A 13 3.79 -7.16 5.19
C HIS A 13 4.08 -8.20 6.28
N GLY A 14 3.79 -9.48 5.98
CA GLY A 14 4.14 -10.58 6.89
C GLY A 14 3.07 -11.66 7.00
N TRP A 15 1.81 -11.32 6.85
CA TRP A 15 0.70 -12.27 7.03
C TRP A 15 0.85 -13.53 6.20
N THR A 16 1.24 -13.43 4.93
CA THR A 16 1.41 -14.59 4.04
C THR A 16 2.54 -15.50 4.52
N GLY A 17 3.66 -14.93 4.93
CA GLY A 17 4.77 -15.67 5.47
C GLY A 17 4.45 -16.37 6.80
N GLU A 18 3.69 -15.71 7.67
CA GLU A 18 3.24 -16.32 8.94
C GLU A 18 2.30 -17.51 8.70
N VAL A 19 1.39 -17.44 7.72
CA VAL A 19 0.57 -18.59 7.29
C VAL A 19 1.46 -19.75 6.86
N LEU A 20 2.57 -19.47 6.17
CA LEU A 20 3.53 -20.47 5.72
C LEU A 20 4.49 -20.95 6.83
N GLY A 21 4.38 -20.41 8.05
CA GLY A 21 5.14 -20.84 9.23
C GLY A 21 6.45 -20.10 9.45
N TYR A 22 6.62 -18.91 8.88
CA TYR A 22 7.80 -18.08 9.08
C TYR A 22 7.52 -16.85 9.92
N GLU A 23 8.48 -16.46 10.76
CA GLU A 23 8.47 -15.13 11.37
C GLU A 23 8.94 -14.10 10.32
N THR A 24 8.03 -13.28 9.85
CA THR A 24 8.28 -12.32 8.76
C THR A 24 8.59 -10.93 9.30
N VAL A 25 9.75 -10.80 9.95
CA VAL A 25 10.26 -9.49 10.41
C VAL A 25 11.22 -8.84 9.41
N SER A 26 11.63 -9.56 8.36
CA SER A 26 12.58 -9.10 7.33
C SER A 26 12.35 -9.80 5.98
N TRP A 27 13.02 -9.30 4.94
CA TRP A 27 13.06 -9.91 3.60
C TRP A 27 14.23 -10.89 3.43
N ASP A 28 14.69 -11.52 4.51
CA ASP A 28 15.81 -12.47 4.49
C ASP A 28 15.51 -13.69 3.61
N GLN A 29 16.53 -14.13 2.87
CA GLN A 29 16.44 -15.23 1.91
C GLN A 29 17.07 -16.55 2.41
N ASN A 30 17.74 -16.53 3.56
CA ASN A 30 18.46 -17.71 4.10
C ASN A 30 17.58 -18.46 5.10
N LEU A 31 16.44 -18.96 4.64
CA LEU A 31 15.46 -19.61 5.49
C LEU A 31 15.35 -21.10 5.17
N SER A 32 14.85 -21.87 6.13
CA SER A 32 14.51 -23.27 5.92
C SER A 32 13.53 -23.41 4.74
N PRO A 33 13.63 -24.48 3.95
CA PRO A 33 12.64 -24.79 2.91
C PRO A 33 11.23 -24.83 3.46
N LEU A 34 10.25 -24.52 2.61
CA LEU A 34 8.84 -24.61 2.96
C LEU A 34 8.49 -26.02 3.46
N ALA A 35 7.85 -26.09 4.62
CA ALA A 35 7.45 -27.36 5.22
C ALA A 35 6.45 -28.09 4.31
N PRO A 36 6.54 -29.43 4.15
CA PRO A 36 5.71 -30.19 3.23
C PRO A 36 4.20 -29.97 3.41
N GLU A 37 3.75 -29.84 4.67
CA GLU A 37 2.35 -29.58 5.01
C GLU A 37 1.88 -28.16 4.63
N LYS A 38 2.80 -27.24 4.39
CA LYS A 38 2.50 -25.86 3.97
C LYS A 38 2.58 -25.66 2.46
N GLN A 39 3.12 -26.64 1.71
CA GLN A 39 3.29 -26.51 0.26
C GLN A 39 1.97 -26.22 -0.47
N ALA A 40 0.87 -26.88 -0.09
CA ALA A 40 -0.43 -26.69 -0.71
C ALA A 40 -0.96 -25.25 -0.52
N MET A 41 -0.56 -24.57 0.56
CA MET A 41 -0.97 -23.21 0.88
C MET A 41 -0.20 -22.15 0.09
N ALA A 42 1.03 -22.45 -0.35
CA ALA A 42 1.84 -21.50 -1.11
C ALA A 42 1.33 -21.36 -2.56
N ALA A 43 1.54 -20.16 -3.13
CA ALA A 43 1.25 -19.92 -4.53
C ALA A 43 2.00 -20.91 -5.43
N GLU A 44 1.32 -21.41 -6.45
CA GLU A 44 1.95 -22.19 -7.52
C GLU A 44 2.38 -21.24 -8.62
N ILE A 45 3.67 -21.21 -8.93
CA ILE A 45 4.25 -20.35 -9.96
C ILE A 45 5.15 -21.22 -10.82
N ALA A 46 4.93 -21.21 -12.14
CA ALA A 46 5.63 -22.08 -13.09
C ALA A 46 5.60 -23.57 -12.67
N GLY A 47 4.47 -24.03 -12.11
CA GLY A 47 4.25 -25.41 -11.67
C GLY A 47 4.94 -25.79 -10.35
N LYS A 48 5.50 -24.84 -9.61
CA LYS A 48 6.17 -25.08 -8.34
C LYS A 48 5.49 -24.32 -7.20
N ARG A 49 5.54 -24.92 -6.00
CA ARG A 49 5.09 -24.32 -4.73
C ARG A 49 6.27 -24.24 -3.78
N GLU A 50 6.92 -23.09 -3.80
CA GLU A 50 8.12 -22.80 -3.03
C GLU A 50 8.13 -21.32 -2.61
N LEU A 51 9.08 -20.93 -1.77
CA LEU A 51 9.22 -19.51 -1.42
C LEU A 51 9.64 -18.71 -2.67
N TRP A 52 8.88 -17.65 -2.96
CA TRP A 52 9.18 -16.75 -4.07
C TRP A 52 10.53 -16.07 -3.84
N GLN A 53 11.49 -16.34 -4.72
CA GLN A 53 12.87 -15.86 -4.61
C GLN A 53 13.51 -16.15 -3.23
N GLY A 54 13.05 -17.20 -2.54
CA GLY A 54 13.54 -17.57 -1.20
C GLY A 54 13.04 -16.69 -0.06
N SER A 55 12.13 -15.75 -0.30
CA SER A 55 11.61 -14.81 0.71
C SER A 55 10.16 -15.12 1.10
N PRO A 56 9.86 -15.37 2.39
CA PRO A 56 8.49 -15.53 2.86
C PRO A 56 7.64 -14.27 2.70
N ALA A 57 8.24 -13.08 2.89
CA ALA A 57 7.54 -11.80 2.74
C ALA A 57 7.05 -11.57 1.31
N ASN A 58 7.75 -12.16 0.32
CA ASN A 58 7.43 -12.05 -1.10
C ASN A 58 6.60 -13.24 -1.62
N THR A 59 6.28 -14.21 -0.77
CA THR A 59 5.57 -15.42 -1.17
C THR A 59 4.07 -15.27 -0.93
N ASN A 60 3.30 -15.25 -2.03
CA ASN A 60 1.84 -15.25 -1.97
C ASN A 60 1.28 -16.64 -1.65
N LEU A 61 0.00 -16.67 -1.31
CA LEU A 61 -0.74 -17.89 -0.99
C LEU A 61 -1.55 -18.38 -2.20
N CYS A 62 -1.95 -19.65 -2.14
CA CYS A 62 -2.96 -20.22 -3.00
C CYS A 62 -4.35 -19.92 -2.39
N PHE A 63 -5.03 -18.88 -2.87
CA PHE A 63 -6.36 -18.53 -2.38
C PHE A 63 -7.49 -19.48 -2.81
N HIS A 64 -7.18 -20.51 -3.62
CA HIS A 64 -8.07 -21.63 -3.85
C HIS A 64 -7.90 -22.74 -2.80
N CYS A 65 -6.85 -22.70 -1.99
CA CYS A 65 -6.64 -23.59 -0.85
C CYS A 65 -7.41 -23.03 0.37
N GLY A 66 -8.47 -23.71 0.79
CA GLY A 66 -9.29 -23.29 1.93
C GLY A 66 -8.47 -23.13 3.21
N ASP A 67 -7.55 -24.07 3.49
CA ASP A 67 -6.69 -24.01 4.68
C ASP A 67 -5.80 -22.75 4.71
N ALA A 68 -5.38 -22.26 3.53
CA ALA A 68 -4.59 -21.02 3.45
C ALA A 68 -5.45 -19.79 3.78
N VAL A 69 -6.67 -19.73 3.25
CA VAL A 69 -7.63 -18.65 3.52
C VAL A 69 -8.03 -18.64 4.99
N ASP A 70 -8.36 -19.82 5.54
CA ASP A 70 -8.75 -19.99 6.94
C ASP A 70 -7.61 -19.59 7.89
N SER A 71 -6.40 -20.08 7.63
CA SER A 71 -5.22 -19.75 8.44
C SER A 71 -4.92 -18.25 8.41
N PHE A 72 -5.07 -17.61 7.24
CA PHE A 72 -4.85 -16.16 7.12
C PHE A 72 -5.89 -15.38 7.94
N ALA A 73 -7.18 -15.72 7.76
CA ALA A 73 -8.25 -15.05 8.49
C ALA A 73 -8.12 -15.22 10.00
N ASP A 74 -7.77 -16.43 10.45
CA ASP A 74 -7.54 -16.73 11.87
C ASP A 74 -6.39 -15.90 12.46
N LEU A 75 -5.27 -15.78 11.74
CA LEU A 75 -4.12 -14.96 12.18
C LEU A 75 -4.53 -13.49 12.37
N VAL A 76 -5.25 -12.92 11.43
CA VAL A 76 -5.69 -11.51 11.50
C VAL A 76 -6.65 -11.31 12.68
N VAL A 77 -7.61 -12.21 12.87
CA VAL A 77 -8.59 -12.14 13.97
C VAL A 77 -7.92 -12.32 15.32
N GLU A 78 -7.01 -13.28 15.45
CA GLU A 78 -6.29 -13.52 16.70
C GLU A 78 -5.37 -12.34 17.06
N TYR A 79 -4.73 -11.74 16.05
CA TYR A 79 -3.97 -10.51 16.24
C TYR A 79 -4.86 -9.38 16.78
N ALA A 80 -6.04 -9.17 16.18
CA ALA A 80 -6.98 -8.14 16.62
C ALA A 80 -7.47 -8.37 18.05
N LYS A 81 -7.77 -9.64 18.43
CA LYS A 81 -8.13 -10.03 19.81
C LYS A 81 -7.01 -9.70 20.80
N SER A 82 -5.78 -10.07 20.44
CA SER A 82 -4.61 -9.91 21.31
C SER A 82 -4.15 -8.44 21.42
N ASN A 83 -4.57 -7.58 20.47
CA ASN A 83 -4.16 -6.19 20.39
C ASN A 83 -5.36 -5.21 20.32
N PRO A 84 -6.22 -5.15 21.35
CA PRO A 84 -7.46 -4.36 21.32
C PRO A 84 -7.23 -2.83 21.25
N ALA A 85 -5.98 -2.38 21.40
CA ALA A 85 -5.61 -0.98 21.26
C ALA A 85 -5.43 -0.55 19.80
N VAL A 86 -5.31 -1.50 18.86
CA VAL A 86 -5.15 -1.22 17.43
C VAL A 86 -6.52 -0.89 16.85
N ASP A 87 -6.64 0.32 16.30
CA ASP A 87 -7.88 0.79 15.65
C ASP A 87 -7.96 0.33 14.20
N TYR A 88 -6.83 0.36 13.49
CA TYR A 88 -6.71 0.04 12.07
C TYR A 88 -5.65 -1.02 11.84
N LEU A 89 -6.06 -2.15 11.29
CA LEU A 89 -5.17 -3.27 10.98
C LEU A 89 -4.99 -3.38 9.46
N HIS A 90 -3.77 -3.19 9.02
CA HIS A 90 -3.43 -3.29 7.60
C HIS A 90 -3.29 -4.77 7.21
N VAL A 91 -4.08 -5.20 6.27
CA VAL A 91 -4.07 -6.58 5.75
C VAL A 91 -3.44 -6.57 4.37
N TRP A 92 -2.11 -6.65 4.33
CA TRP A 92 -1.34 -6.67 3.10
C TRP A 92 -1.02 -8.12 2.70
N LEU A 93 -1.09 -8.41 1.41
CA LEU A 93 -0.59 -9.67 0.85
C LEU A 93 0.94 -9.67 0.78
N ALA A 94 1.53 -10.64 0.10
CA ALA A 94 2.97 -10.67 -0.10
C ALA A 94 3.47 -9.40 -0.80
N ASP A 95 4.73 -9.04 -0.55
CA ASP A 95 5.42 -8.00 -1.30
C ASP A 95 5.83 -8.52 -2.69
N GLU A 96 6.42 -7.67 -3.53
CA GLU A 96 6.76 -7.97 -4.92
C GLU A 96 5.53 -8.25 -5.81
N TYR A 97 5.74 -8.35 -7.10
CA TYR A 97 4.69 -8.58 -8.09
C TYR A 97 5.05 -9.72 -9.04
N ASN A 98 4.09 -10.15 -9.85
CA ASN A 98 4.21 -11.32 -10.70
C ASN A 98 4.49 -12.61 -9.90
N ASN A 99 3.91 -12.70 -8.70
CA ASN A 99 4.09 -13.79 -7.74
C ASN A 99 2.75 -14.40 -7.28
N VAL A 100 1.67 -14.23 -8.06
CA VAL A 100 0.35 -14.76 -7.72
C VAL A 100 0.16 -16.19 -8.21
N CYS A 101 -0.65 -16.98 -7.49
CA CYS A 101 -0.86 -18.39 -7.76
C CYS A 101 -1.45 -18.67 -9.16
N GLU A 102 -0.87 -19.63 -9.85
CA GLU A 102 -1.23 -20.06 -11.21
C GLU A 102 -2.01 -21.37 -11.27
N CYS A 103 -2.36 -22.00 -10.14
CA CYS A 103 -3.13 -23.23 -10.14
C CYS A 103 -4.49 -23.04 -10.85
N GLU A 104 -5.08 -24.14 -11.32
CA GLU A 104 -6.33 -24.12 -12.09
C GLU A 104 -7.44 -23.31 -11.37
N GLY A 105 -7.61 -23.49 -10.06
CA GLY A 105 -8.62 -22.78 -9.29
C GLY A 105 -8.36 -21.27 -9.21
N CYS A 106 -7.10 -20.87 -8.91
CA CYS A 106 -6.75 -19.45 -8.82
C CYS A 106 -6.84 -18.72 -10.18
N ARG A 107 -6.67 -19.44 -11.30
CA ARG A 107 -6.81 -18.84 -12.65
C ARG A 107 -8.25 -18.49 -13.02
N GLN A 108 -9.26 -18.99 -12.29
CA GLN A 108 -10.67 -18.71 -12.56
C GLN A 108 -11.11 -17.32 -12.10
N THR A 109 -10.32 -16.65 -11.26
CA THR A 109 -10.62 -15.33 -10.68
C THR A 109 -9.40 -14.40 -10.75
N THR A 110 -9.61 -13.11 -10.54
CA THR A 110 -8.49 -12.15 -10.44
C THR A 110 -7.89 -12.15 -9.03
N PRO A 111 -6.64 -11.65 -8.85
CA PRO A 111 -6.07 -11.47 -7.51
C PRO A 111 -6.93 -10.56 -6.62
N SER A 112 -7.54 -9.52 -7.17
CA SER A 112 -8.41 -8.61 -6.42
C SER A 112 -9.73 -9.26 -6.01
N ASP A 113 -10.32 -10.15 -6.85
CA ASP A 113 -11.48 -10.96 -6.43
C ASP A 113 -11.12 -11.86 -5.25
N GLN A 114 -9.97 -12.55 -5.30
CA GLN A 114 -9.48 -13.40 -4.22
C GLN A 114 -9.23 -12.60 -2.95
N TYR A 115 -8.63 -11.42 -3.08
CA TYR A 115 -8.36 -10.54 -1.95
C TYR A 115 -9.63 -10.02 -1.31
N VAL A 116 -10.61 -9.55 -2.08
CA VAL A 116 -11.90 -9.10 -1.57
C VAL A 116 -12.66 -10.22 -0.87
N SER A 117 -12.63 -11.44 -1.41
CA SER A 117 -13.21 -12.61 -0.78
C SER A 117 -12.57 -12.92 0.59
N LEU A 118 -11.23 -12.86 0.68
CA LEU A 118 -10.50 -12.98 1.95
C LEU A 118 -10.88 -11.88 2.94
N LEU A 119 -10.97 -10.63 2.49
CA LEU A 119 -11.35 -9.49 3.33
C LEU A 119 -12.76 -9.65 3.91
N ASN A 120 -13.71 -10.13 3.11
CA ASN A 120 -15.06 -10.42 3.56
C ASN A 120 -15.08 -11.55 4.60
N GLU A 121 -14.24 -12.59 4.44
CA GLU A 121 -14.10 -13.65 5.44
C GLU A 121 -13.55 -13.12 6.77
N ILE A 122 -12.51 -12.27 6.70
CA ILE A 122 -11.94 -11.60 7.88
C ILE A 122 -13.02 -10.75 8.59
N ASP A 123 -13.79 -9.95 7.85
CA ASP A 123 -14.87 -9.14 8.45
C ASP A 123 -15.93 -10.00 9.11
N ARG A 124 -16.36 -11.10 8.49
CA ARG A 124 -17.34 -12.03 9.09
C ARG A 124 -16.84 -12.58 10.43
N ARG A 125 -15.56 -12.98 10.50
CA ARG A 125 -14.95 -13.50 11.74
C ARG A 125 -14.79 -12.40 12.80
N LEU A 126 -14.30 -11.21 12.44
CA LEU A 126 -14.20 -10.07 13.35
C LEU A 126 -15.57 -9.67 13.91
N THR A 127 -16.61 -9.70 13.09
CA THR A 127 -17.98 -9.39 13.47
C THR A 127 -18.54 -10.44 14.44
N ALA A 128 -18.31 -11.73 14.17
CA ALA A 128 -18.71 -12.82 15.05
C ALA A 128 -18.06 -12.70 16.45
N GLU A 129 -16.82 -12.25 16.50
CA GLU A 129 -16.07 -11.99 17.73
C GLU A 129 -16.36 -10.61 18.36
N LYS A 130 -17.24 -9.81 17.76
CA LYS A 130 -17.61 -8.46 18.20
C LYS A 130 -16.42 -7.49 18.28
N LEU A 131 -15.44 -7.65 17.41
CA LEU A 131 -14.27 -6.78 17.32
C LEU A 131 -14.56 -5.58 16.44
N SER A 132 -14.20 -4.38 16.92
CA SER A 132 -14.42 -3.10 16.23
C SER A 132 -13.25 -2.65 15.35
N THR A 133 -12.14 -3.41 15.33
CA THR A 133 -10.96 -3.10 14.51
C THR A 133 -11.35 -2.92 13.05
N ARG A 134 -10.95 -1.80 12.45
CA ARG A 134 -11.14 -1.56 11.02
C ARG A 134 -9.97 -2.15 10.22
N ILE A 135 -10.25 -2.57 9.01
CA ILE A 135 -9.28 -3.18 8.10
C ILE A 135 -8.87 -2.17 7.04
N VAL A 136 -7.56 -1.94 6.92
CA VAL A 136 -7.00 -1.19 5.80
C VAL A 136 -6.60 -2.17 4.71
N PHE A 137 -7.24 -2.06 3.55
CA PHE A 137 -6.92 -2.86 2.39
C PHE A 137 -6.11 -2.05 1.37
N LEU A 138 -5.30 -2.75 0.59
CA LEU A 138 -4.20 -2.19 -0.18
C LEU A 138 -4.47 -2.25 -1.68
N LEU A 139 -4.34 -1.12 -2.36
CA LEU A 139 -4.23 -1.03 -3.83
C LEU A 139 -2.75 -0.90 -4.19
N TYR A 140 -2.13 -2.02 -4.51
CA TYR A 140 -0.70 -2.15 -4.72
C TYR A 140 -0.41 -3.29 -5.70
N GLN A 141 0.45 -3.09 -6.65
CA GLN A 141 0.87 -4.11 -7.62
C GLN A 141 -0.33 -4.77 -8.34
N GLU A 142 -0.55 -6.09 -8.25
CA GLU A 142 -1.70 -6.79 -8.86
C GLU A 142 -3.04 -6.28 -8.37
N LEU A 143 -3.08 -5.79 -7.13
CA LEU A 143 -4.30 -5.27 -6.51
C LEU A 143 -4.68 -3.87 -7.01
N LEU A 144 -3.89 -3.26 -7.89
CA LEU A 144 -4.30 -2.06 -8.63
C LEU A 144 -5.50 -2.35 -9.53
N TRP A 145 -5.55 -3.52 -10.19
CA TRP A 145 -6.70 -3.95 -11.00
C TRP A 145 -7.92 -4.19 -10.11
N PRO A 146 -9.04 -3.47 -10.29
CA PRO A 146 -10.23 -3.67 -9.46
C PRO A 146 -10.80 -5.09 -9.61
N PRO A 147 -11.52 -5.61 -8.59
CA PRO A 147 -12.22 -6.88 -8.68
C PRO A 147 -13.31 -6.83 -9.76
N ILE A 148 -13.56 -7.98 -10.39
CA ILE A 148 -14.54 -8.10 -11.47
C ILE A 148 -15.86 -8.70 -10.96
N ARG A 149 -15.80 -9.58 -9.97
CA ARG A 149 -16.95 -10.36 -9.46
C ARG A 149 -17.29 -10.05 -8.02
N GLU A 150 -16.23 -9.90 -7.20
CA GLU A 150 -16.37 -9.72 -5.76
C GLU A 150 -16.56 -8.24 -5.40
N LYS A 151 -17.20 -8.00 -4.28
CA LYS A 151 -17.35 -6.67 -3.66
C LYS A 151 -17.23 -6.76 -2.15
N LEU A 152 -16.81 -5.70 -1.51
CA LEU A 152 -16.81 -5.59 -0.05
C LEU A 152 -18.25 -5.57 0.46
N GLU A 153 -18.60 -6.53 1.34
CA GLU A 153 -19.97 -6.74 1.85
C GLU A 153 -20.31 -5.70 2.91
N ASN A 154 -19.33 -5.27 3.71
CA ASN A 154 -19.48 -4.32 4.80
C ASN A 154 -18.49 -3.14 4.63
N PRO A 155 -18.79 -2.15 3.78
CA PRO A 155 -17.85 -1.05 3.48
C PRO A 155 -17.35 -0.29 4.71
N ASP A 156 -18.16 -0.16 5.76
CA ASP A 156 -17.79 0.57 6.99
C ASP A 156 -16.64 -0.09 7.78
N ARG A 157 -16.41 -1.39 7.57
CA ARG A 157 -15.28 -2.12 8.13
C ARG A 157 -13.96 -1.69 7.52
N PHE A 158 -13.96 -1.21 6.29
CA PHE A 158 -12.77 -1.08 5.47
C PHE A 158 -12.32 0.36 5.27
N VAL A 159 -11.03 0.52 5.01
CA VAL A 159 -10.40 1.76 4.56
C VAL A 159 -9.48 1.42 3.39
N LEU A 160 -9.59 2.16 2.31
CA LEU A 160 -8.76 1.98 1.13
C LEU A 160 -7.41 2.68 1.32
N MET A 161 -6.32 1.97 1.07
CA MET A 161 -4.98 2.55 0.98
C MET A 161 -4.46 2.42 -0.45
N PHE A 162 -4.26 3.54 -1.12
CA PHE A 162 -3.68 3.59 -2.47
C PHE A 162 -2.17 3.74 -2.40
N ALA A 163 -1.43 2.81 -3.00
CA ALA A 163 0.04 2.75 -2.92
C ALA A 163 0.68 2.69 -4.32
N PRO A 164 0.80 3.83 -5.04
CA PRO A 164 1.30 3.90 -6.42
C PRO A 164 2.83 3.89 -6.48
N ILE A 165 3.47 2.78 -6.09
CA ILE A 165 4.93 2.68 -5.92
C ILE A 165 5.73 3.02 -7.18
N SER A 166 5.18 2.75 -8.37
CA SER A 166 5.89 2.90 -9.64
C SER A 166 5.65 4.24 -10.33
N ARG A 167 4.81 5.13 -9.75
CA ARG A 167 4.49 6.41 -10.37
C ARG A 167 5.73 7.30 -10.55
N THR A 168 5.72 8.16 -11.56
CA THR A 168 6.72 9.23 -11.67
C THR A 168 6.51 10.32 -10.63
N PHE A 169 7.60 10.93 -10.18
CA PHE A 169 7.64 12.13 -9.36
C PHE A 169 8.26 13.34 -10.10
N GLU A 170 8.36 13.24 -11.43
CA GLU A 170 8.76 14.38 -12.27
C GLU A 170 7.64 15.41 -12.44
N ALA A 171 6.41 15.04 -12.13
CA ALA A 171 5.24 15.90 -12.15
C ALA A 171 4.27 15.53 -11.03
N SER A 172 3.42 16.50 -10.68
CA SER A 172 2.30 16.31 -9.74
C SER A 172 1.08 15.74 -10.46
N TYR A 173 0.13 15.17 -9.70
CA TYR A 173 -1.15 14.75 -10.24
C TYR A 173 -1.88 15.91 -10.92
N ASP A 174 -2.39 15.65 -12.13
CA ASP A 174 -3.16 16.58 -12.94
C ASP A 174 -4.49 15.94 -13.34
N PHE A 175 -5.57 16.67 -13.12
CA PHE A 175 -6.95 16.24 -13.41
C PHE A 175 -7.50 16.84 -14.71
N SER A 176 -6.71 17.65 -15.42
CA SER A 176 -7.10 18.24 -16.71
C SER A 176 -7.04 17.23 -17.87
N GLY A 177 -6.31 16.13 -17.68
CA GLY A 177 -6.17 15.08 -18.70
C GLY A 177 -7.43 14.23 -18.88
N SER A 178 -7.58 13.65 -20.08
CA SER A 178 -8.64 12.65 -20.34
C SER A 178 -8.40 11.37 -19.56
N GLU A 179 -9.49 10.71 -19.17
CA GLU A 179 -9.42 9.38 -18.56
C GLU A 179 -8.78 8.37 -19.54
N VAL A 180 -7.84 7.60 -19.04
CA VAL A 180 -7.23 6.50 -19.79
C VAL A 180 -7.85 5.16 -19.33
N PRO A 181 -7.97 4.18 -20.24
CA PRO A 181 -8.49 2.87 -19.86
C PRO A 181 -7.48 2.13 -18.97
N ILE A 182 -7.99 1.34 -18.02
CA ILE A 182 -7.17 0.38 -17.27
C ILE A 182 -6.73 -0.71 -18.25
N PRO A 183 -5.42 -1.05 -18.34
CA PRO A 183 -4.94 -2.13 -19.18
C PRO A 183 -5.49 -3.48 -18.72
N ALA A 184 -5.57 -4.46 -19.62
CA ALA A 184 -5.98 -5.81 -19.27
C ALA A 184 -5.02 -6.42 -18.24
N PHE A 185 -5.57 -7.16 -17.28
CA PHE A 185 -4.76 -7.89 -16.32
C PHE A 185 -4.17 -9.16 -16.97
N GLU A 186 -2.85 -9.29 -16.91
CA GLU A 186 -2.13 -10.48 -17.35
C GLU A 186 -1.42 -11.11 -16.14
N ARG A 187 -1.90 -12.30 -15.72
CA ARG A 187 -1.38 -12.99 -14.53
C ARG A 187 0.12 -13.25 -14.64
N ASN A 188 0.88 -12.77 -13.63
CA ASN A 188 2.34 -12.86 -13.55
C ASN A 188 3.11 -12.24 -14.74
N HIS A 189 2.45 -11.34 -15.48
CA HIS A 189 3.03 -10.56 -16.58
C HIS A 189 2.58 -9.11 -16.56
N ILE A 190 2.22 -8.58 -15.37
CA ILE A 190 1.82 -7.18 -15.25
C ILE A 190 3.01 -6.26 -15.45
N VAL A 191 2.72 -5.09 -16.01
CA VAL A 191 3.61 -3.93 -16.05
C VAL A 191 2.99 -2.85 -15.19
N LEU A 192 3.73 -2.39 -14.19
CA LEU A 192 3.24 -1.37 -13.27
C LEU A 192 3.20 0.02 -13.94
N PRO A 193 2.15 0.82 -13.70
CA PRO A 193 2.01 2.13 -14.33
C PRO A 193 3.00 3.14 -13.75
N THR A 194 3.78 3.77 -14.61
CA THR A 194 4.65 4.92 -14.24
C THR A 194 3.96 6.26 -14.47
N ASN A 195 3.03 6.28 -15.39
CA ASN A 195 2.25 7.44 -15.80
C ASN A 195 1.19 7.77 -14.73
N LEU A 196 1.02 9.08 -14.43
CA LEU A 196 0.07 9.53 -13.41
C LEU A 196 -1.38 9.28 -13.78
N GLN A 197 -1.76 9.40 -15.07
CA GLN A 197 -3.13 9.16 -15.51
C GLN A 197 -3.53 7.69 -15.41
N GLU A 198 -2.61 6.76 -15.68
CA GLU A 198 -2.85 5.33 -15.49
C GLU A 198 -3.03 5.00 -13.99
N ASN A 199 -2.17 5.56 -13.12
CA ASN A 199 -2.32 5.40 -11.67
C ASN A 199 -3.69 5.92 -11.19
N LEU A 200 -4.13 7.09 -11.67
CA LEU A 200 -5.46 7.63 -11.38
C LEU A 200 -6.59 6.76 -11.93
N ALA A 201 -6.41 6.13 -13.10
CA ALA A 201 -7.42 5.23 -13.68
C ALA A 201 -7.68 4.02 -12.76
N PHE A 202 -6.62 3.42 -12.20
CA PHE A 202 -6.74 2.33 -11.24
C PHE A 202 -7.46 2.77 -9.97
N LEU A 203 -7.08 3.91 -9.38
CA LEU A 203 -7.76 4.46 -8.20
C LEU A 203 -9.25 4.68 -8.46
N ARG A 204 -9.60 5.34 -9.57
CA ARG A 204 -10.99 5.59 -9.97
C ARG A 204 -11.77 4.30 -10.24
N GLY A 205 -11.09 3.27 -10.77
CA GLY A 205 -11.68 1.95 -10.97
C GLY A 205 -12.17 1.34 -9.65
N TRP A 206 -11.37 1.41 -8.61
CA TRP A 206 -11.75 0.98 -7.27
C TRP A 206 -12.78 1.89 -6.61
N GLN A 207 -12.68 3.20 -6.79
CA GLN A 207 -13.65 4.16 -6.24
C GLN A 207 -15.06 4.02 -6.82
N LYS A 208 -15.23 3.38 -7.98
CA LYS A 208 -16.55 2.98 -8.49
C LYS A 208 -17.19 1.86 -7.67
N LEU A 209 -16.40 1.10 -6.93
CA LEU A 209 -16.83 -0.07 -6.14
C LEU A 209 -16.79 0.18 -4.63
N PHE A 210 -15.96 1.12 -4.18
CA PHE A 210 -15.77 1.44 -2.77
C PHE A 210 -15.81 2.96 -2.55
N HIS A 211 -16.66 3.41 -1.63
CA HIS A 211 -16.91 4.83 -1.33
C HIS A 211 -16.62 5.19 0.14
N GLY A 212 -15.89 4.33 0.86
CA GLY A 212 -15.49 4.57 2.25
C GLY A 212 -14.22 5.42 2.37
N ASP A 213 -13.75 5.58 3.60
CA ASP A 213 -12.52 6.32 3.92
C ASP A 213 -11.34 5.79 3.09
N SER A 214 -10.52 6.70 2.61
CA SER A 214 -9.40 6.38 1.73
C SER A 214 -8.21 7.30 1.98
N PHE A 215 -7.00 6.76 1.84
CA PHE A 215 -5.77 7.55 1.95
C PHE A 215 -4.68 7.02 1.02
N VAL A 216 -3.62 7.81 0.83
CA VAL A 216 -2.46 7.40 0.03
C VAL A 216 -1.30 6.95 0.90
N TYR A 217 -0.61 5.91 0.46
CA TYR A 217 0.73 5.54 0.89
C TYR A 217 1.68 5.82 -0.27
N ASP A 218 2.37 6.97 -0.23
CA ASP A 218 3.14 7.49 -1.35
C ASP A 218 4.64 7.37 -1.13
N TYR A 219 5.43 7.45 -2.21
CA TYR A 219 6.86 7.11 -2.22
C TYR A 219 7.80 8.24 -2.66
N PRO A 220 7.48 9.54 -2.48
CA PRO A 220 8.31 10.62 -3.00
C PRO A 220 9.71 10.64 -2.39
N LEU A 221 9.85 10.13 -1.16
CA LEU A 221 11.10 10.07 -0.40
C LEU A 221 11.63 8.64 -0.26
N GLY A 222 11.10 7.70 -1.03
CA GLY A 222 11.63 6.35 -1.14
C GLY A 222 12.96 6.34 -1.89
N ARG A 223 12.97 6.82 -3.13
CA ARG A 223 14.18 6.94 -3.98
C ARG A 223 14.11 8.11 -4.96
N ALA A 224 12.92 8.61 -5.28
CA ALA A 224 12.70 9.63 -6.31
C ALA A 224 13.48 10.92 -6.03
N HIS A 225 13.61 11.32 -4.77
CA HIS A 225 14.34 12.52 -4.35
C HIS A 225 15.83 12.49 -4.72
N TYR A 226 16.45 11.32 -4.91
CA TYR A 226 17.86 11.22 -5.30
C TYR A 226 18.12 11.74 -6.72
N GLY A 227 17.09 11.83 -7.57
CA GLY A 227 17.19 12.42 -8.90
C GLY A 227 17.09 13.95 -8.93
N ASP A 228 16.77 14.60 -7.79
CA ASP A 228 16.56 16.03 -7.68
C ASP A 228 17.67 16.72 -6.88
N PHE A 229 18.55 17.44 -7.56
CA PHE A 229 19.62 18.21 -6.92
C PHE A 229 19.04 19.28 -5.98
N GLY A 230 19.37 19.19 -4.70
CA GLY A 230 18.89 20.13 -3.69
C GLY A 230 17.47 19.92 -3.20
N TYR A 231 16.73 18.97 -3.76
CA TYR A 231 15.38 18.53 -3.36
C TYR A 231 14.29 19.57 -3.51
N VAL A 232 14.51 20.61 -4.32
CA VAL A 232 13.54 21.70 -4.52
C VAL A 232 12.35 21.26 -5.37
N HIS A 233 12.62 20.51 -6.44
CA HIS A 233 11.56 20.03 -7.33
C HIS A 233 10.65 19.04 -6.62
N ILE A 234 11.23 18.03 -5.95
CA ILE A 234 10.45 17.02 -5.23
C ILE A 234 9.62 17.65 -4.10
N ALA A 235 10.13 18.68 -3.41
CA ALA A 235 9.38 19.42 -2.40
C ALA A 235 8.12 20.09 -2.98
N ARG A 236 8.24 20.68 -4.18
CA ARG A 236 7.09 21.28 -4.90
C ARG A 236 6.08 20.23 -5.34
N VAL A 237 6.54 19.08 -5.88
CA VAL A 237 5.68 17.95 -6.26
C VAL A 237 4.90 17.45 -5.06
N ILE A 238 5.57 17.19 -3.92
CA ILE A 238 4.94 16.76 -2.67
C ILE A 238 3.85 17.76 -2.23
N SER A 239 4.16 19.04 -2.19
CA SER A 239 3.17 20.06 -1.80
C SER A 239 1.97 20.09 -2.74
N SER A 240 2.21 20.04 -4.05
CA SER A 240 1.14 20.02 -5.05
C SER A 240 0.26 18.78 -4.91
N ASP A 241 0.83 17.60 -4.73
CA ASP A 241 0.10 16.34 -4.59
C ASP A 241 -0.75 16.30 -3.32
N ILE A 242 -0.21 16.76 -2.19
CA ILE A 242 -0.97 16.88 -0.94
C ILE A 242 -2.21 17.75 -1.12
N LYS A 243 -2.08 18.90 -1.78
CA LYS A 243 -3.19 19.80 -2.11
C LYS A 243 -4.24 19.21 -3.05
N GLN A 244 -3.91 18.13 -3.75
CA GLN A 244 -4.82 17.44 -4.67
C GLN A 244 -5.54 16.24 -4.02
N LEU A 245 -5.17 15.84 -2.78
CA LEU A 245 -5.73 14.63 -2.15
C LEU A 245 -7.26 14.60 -2.15
N HIS A 246 -7.92 15.69 -1.74
CA HIS A 246 -9.38 15.75 -1.74
C HIS A 246 -10.00 15.57 -3.13
N LYS A 247 -9.36 16.09 -4.19
CA LYS A 247 -9.79 15.87 -5.57
C LYS A 247 -9.59 14.42 -6.02
N MET A 248 -8.64 13.72 -5.40
CA MET A 248 -8.44 12.28 -5.60
C MET A 248 -9.42 11.43 -4.78
N GLY A 249 -10.23 12.03 -3.89
CA GLY A 249 -11.07 11.30 -2.94
C GLY A 249 -10.26 10.61 -1.85
N LEU A 250 -9.14 11.21 -1.45
CA LEU A 250 -8.23 10.69 -0.42
C LEU A 250 -8.10 11.71 0.72
N ASP A 251 -8.26 11.26 1.97
CA ASP A 251 -8.33 12.12 3.15
C ASP A 251 -7.10 11.98 4.07
N GLY A 252 -6.09 11.23 3.65
CA GLY A 252 -4.90 11.00 4.46
C GLY A 252 -3.65 10.71 3.64
N TYR A 253 -2.49 10.83 4.28
CA TYR A 253 -1.20 10.69 3.65
C TYR A 253 -0.22 9.93 4.55
N ILE A 254 0.39 8.89 4.01
CA ILE A 254 1.56 8.22 4.58
C ILE A 254 2.70 8.36 3.57
N SER A 255 3.88 8.78 4.01
CA SER A 255 5.07 8.83 3.18
C SER A 255 5.99 7.66 3.48
N CYS A 256 6.26 6.82 2.49
CA CYS A 256 7.36 5.87 2.54
C CYS A 256 8.67 6.64 2.36
N GLN A 257 9.60 6.47 3.31
CA GLN A 257 10.83 7.26 3.35
C GLN A 257 12.05 6.38 3.61
N GLU A 258 13.13 6.69 2.91
CA GLU A 258 14.47 6.16 3.23
C GLU A 258 14.94 6.68 4.59
N LEU A 259 15.78 5.90 5.28
CA LEU A 259 16.29 6.26 6.61
C LEU A 259 17.11 7.56 6.63
N ARG A 260 17.70 7.94 5.51
CA ARG A 260 18.57 9.12 5.36
C ARG A 260 17.94 10.21 4.49
N VAL A 261 16.63 10.25 4.41
CA VAL A 261 15.88 11.20 3.56
C VAL A 261 16.17 12.68 3.88
N THR A 262 16.67 12.97 5.07
CA THR A 262 17.03 14.33 5.49
C THR A 262 18.46 14.75 5.12
N PHE A 263 19.19 13.92 4.40
CA PHE A 263 20.52 14.25 3.90
C PHE A 263 20.49 14.43 2.37
N PRO A 264 21.07 15.47 1.77
CA PRO A 264 21.86 16.55 2.39
C PRO A 264 21.05 17.64 3.10
N ASN A 265 19.73 17.70 2.91
CA ASN A 265 18.86 18.66 3.59
C ASN A 265 17.47 18.08 3.83
N ALA A 266 16.68 18.67 4.73
CA ALA A 266 15.36 18.21 5.12
C ALA A 266 14.21 19.00 4.44
N LEU A 267 14.50 19.74 3.37
CA LEU A 267 13.52 20.59 2.69
C LEU A 267 12.21 19.84 2.31
N PRO A 268 12.27 18.64 1.70
CA PRO A 268 11.03 17.92 1.34
C PRO A 268 10.16 17.62 2.56
N ASN A 269 10.76 17.18 3.67
CA ASN A 269 10.03 16.89 4.91
C ASN A 269 9.46 18.16 5.53
N TYR A 270 10.21 19.26 5.46
CA TYR A 270 9.75 20.57 5.94
C TYR A 270 8.50 21.02 5.16
N VAL A 271 8.59 21.05 3.83
CA VAL A 271 7.46 21.45 2.97
C VAL A 271 6.28 20.49 3.13
N MET A 272 6.53 19.17 3.19
CA MET A 272 5.50 18.15 3.44
C MET A 272 4.74 18.42 4.74
N GLY A 273 5.47 18.60 5.84
CA GLY A 273 4.88 18.81 7.17
C GLY A 273 4.00 20.06 7.22
N TYR A 274 4.48 21.17 6.67
CA TYR A 274 3.70 22.41 6.63
C TYR A 274 2.49 22.31 5.70
N THR A 275 2.62 21.69 4.52
CA THR A 275 1.49 21.52 3.61
C THR A 275 0.41 20.57 4.17
N LEU A 276 0.80 19.51 4.89
CA LEU A 276 -0.15 18.63 5.59
C LEU A 276 -0.87 19.33 6.75
N PHE A 277 -0.21 20.29 7.38
CA PHE A 277 -0.82 21.09 8.46
C PHE A 277 -1.74 22.20 7.92
N ASP A 278 -1.33 22.84 6.83
CA ASP A 278 -2.06 23.91 6.15
C ASP A 278 -1.90 23.80 4.64
N GLU A 279 -2.93 23.30 3.96
CA GLU A 279 -2.93 23.16 2.51
C GLU A 279 -2.86 24.48 1.73
N SER A 280 -3.14 25.61 2.40
CA SER A 280 -3.01 26.95 1.81
C SER A 280 -1.56 27.45 1.77
N ALA A 281 -0.63 26.79 2.49
CA ALA A 281 0.78 27.18 2.56
C ALA A 281 1.41 27.29 1.15
N ASP A 282 2.12 28.40 0.91
CA ASP A 282 2.85 28.59 -0.35
C ASP A 282 4.18 27.81 -0.33
N PRO A 283 4.37 26.78 -1.16
CA PRO A 283 5.60 26.02 -1.17
C PRO A 283 6.83 26.86 -1.53
N GLN A 284 6.69 27.94 -2.31
CA GLN A 284 7.79 28.81 -2.63
C GLN A 284 8.23 29.62 -1.42
N ALA A 285 7.29 30.11 -0.63
CA ALA A 285 7.59 30.83 0.63
C ALA A 285 8.28 29.90 1.64
N LEU A 286 7.80 28.65 1.77
CA LEU A 286 8.41 27.64 2.64
C LEU A 286 9.85 27.27 2.22
N ILE A 287 10.10 27.15 0.92
CA ILE A 287 11.45 26.90 0.37
C ILE A 287 12.38 28.07 0.72
N GLN A 288 11.94 29.31 0.49
CA GLN A 288 12.72 30.49 0.82
C GLN A 288 13.01 30.60 2.31
N GLU A 289 12.00 30.36 3.16
CA GLU A 289 12.15 30.35 4.62
C GLU A 289 13.19 29.32 5.06
N TYR A 290 13.08 28.07 4.55
CA TYR A 290 14.01 26.99 4.87
C TYR A 290 15.45 27.37 4.53
N PHE A 291 15.70 27.83 3.31
CA PHE A 291 17.06 28.19 2.89
C PHE A 291 17.58 29.43 3.61
N THR A 292 16.73 30.42 3.89
CA THR A 292 17.11 31.59 4.69
C THR A 292 17.52 31.18 6.11
N ALA A 293 16.78 30.29 6.74
CA ALA A 293 17.12 29.77 8.05
C ALA A 293 18.41 28.92 8.04
N ALA A 294 18.66 28.15 6.98
CA ALA A 294 19.82 27.28 6.88
C ALA A 294 21.10 28.04 6.48
N TYR A 295 21.03 29.03 5.60
CA TYR A 295 22.18 29.66 4.93
C TYR A 295 22.28 31.17 5.12
N GLY A 296 21.30 31.82 5.77
CA GLY A 296 21.28 33.26 6.01
C GLY A 296 21.34 34.08 4.72
N GLU A 297 22.26 35.05 4.66
CA GLU A 297 22.44 35.91 3.49
C GLU A 297 22.87 35.16 2.20
N ARG A 298 23.26 33.90 2.30
CA ARG A 298 23.66 33.04 1.15
C ARG A 298 22.51 32.20 0.60
N ALA A 299 21.30 32.39 1.12
CA ALA A 299 20.15 31.57 0.70
C ALA A 299 19.79 31.67 -0.79
N GLU A 300 20.20 32.78 -1.47
CA GLU A 300 19.94 33.01 -2.90
C GLU A 300 21.07 32.52 -3.81
N GLN A 301 22.20 32.06 -3.26
CA GLN A 301 23.35 31.52 -4.00
C GLN A 301 23.22 30.02 -4.25
#